data_edc9e550598af74c64ada75e93a477ae
#
_entry.id   edc9e550598af74c64ada75e93a477ae
#
_cell.length_a   1.000
_cell.length_b   1.000
_cell.length_c   1.000
_cell.angle_alpha   90.00
_cell.angle_beta   90.00
_cell.angle_gamma   90.00
#
_symmetry.space_group_name_H-M   'P 1'
#
loop_
_entity.id
_entity.type
_entity.pdbx_description
1 polymer ?
#
loop_
_entity_poly.entity_id
_entity_poly.type
_entity_poly.pdbx_seq_one_letter_code
_entity_poly.pdbx_strand_id
1 'polypeptide(L)'
;FVSDVVYTNVMSAGAYRGYGATQGLFAVESAVNELADKLHMDPFEIRFKNIVKEGDVMPAYYGQVNTSCALDRCLEKVKEMIKWDEKYPMRKISDTKARFVGMGMAMQGSGISGVDVGSATLKLNDEGVYTMNIGAADMGTGCDTILAQIAAEVLECSTDDISVFGADTDISPYDSGSYASSTTYVTGKAVENCALELRSRIEKLGAKLIGCDKSEVTFDGSCVRCEAGEHNGASVSLCDIATASMCGNDMALSVTNTHTSPISPPPFMVGAAEVEVDPVSYTHLRAHE
;
A
#
# COMPACT_ATOMS: atom_id res chain seq x y z
N PHE A 1 2.87 3.68 -29.37
CA PHE A 1 3.80 2.52 -29.30
C PHE A 1 3.45 1.57 -30.43
N VAL A 2 4.44 1.21 -31.24
CA VAL A 2 4.37 0.10 -32.19
C VAL A 2 5.45 -0.88 -31.78
N SER A 3 5.09 -2.17 -31.62
CA SER A 3 6.01 -3.22 -31.20
C SER A 3 5.75 -4.48 -32.04
N ASP A 4 6.80 -5.01 -32.63
CA ASP A 4 6.74 -6.30 -33.32
C ASP A 4 7.18 -7.41 -32.36
N VAL A 5 6.30 -8.36 -32.12
CA VAL A 5 6.58 -9.52 -31.28
C VAL A 5 7.08 -10.66 -32.16
N VAL A 6 8.27 -11.15 -31.86
CA VAL A 6 8.90 -12.24 -32.65
C VAL A 6 9.16 -13.44 -31.75
N TYR A 7 9.11 -14.64 -32.37
CA TYR A 7 9.57 -15.85 -31.68
C TYR A 7 11.10 -15.86 -31.59
N THR A 8 11.60 -16.41 -30.49
CA THR A 8 13.03 -16.54 -30.23
C THR A 8 13.32 -17.93 -29.69
N ASN A 9 14.51 -18.42 -29.94
CA ASN A 9 15.02 -19.72 -29.44
C ASN A 9 15.79 -19.58 -28.11
N VAL A 10 15.78 -18.40 -27.51
CA VAL A 10 16.20 -18.19 -26.13
C VAL A 10 14.97 -18.18 -25.22
N MET A 11 15.19 -18.27 -23.91
CA MET A 11 14.10 -18.21 -22.94
C MET A 11 13.31 -16.92 -23.10
N SER A 12 11.99 -17.02 -23.15
CA SER A 12 11.11 -15.85 -23.21
C SER A 12 11.24 -15.03 -21.94
N ALA A 13 11.13 -13.70 -22.08
CA ALA A 13 11.03 -12.82 -20.95
C ALA A 13 9.77 -13.13 -20.13
N GLY A 14 9.87 -12.97 -18.82
CA GLY A 14 8.76 -13.18 -17.88
C GLY A 14 8.29 -11.87 -17.26
N ALA A 15 7.37 -12.00 -16.30
CA ALA A 15 6.88 -10.88 -15.50
C ALA A 15 7.99 -10.36 -14.58
N TYR A 16 8.61 -9.25 -14.95
CA TYR A 16 9.53 -8.52 -14.09
C TYR A 16 8.74 -7.44 -13.31
N ARG A 17 9.15 -7.12 -12.09
CA ARG A 17 8.50 -6.09 -11.24
C ARG A 17 8.27 -4.80 -12.02
N GLY A 18 6.99 -4.43 -12.23
CA GLY A 18 6.55 -3.30 -13.04
C GLY A 18 5.95 -3.68 -14.40
N TYR A 19 6.04 -4.94 -14.87
CA TYR A 19 5.40 -5.45 -16.09
C TYR A 19 5.64 -4.61 -17.37
N GLY A 20 6.88 -4.10 -17.54
CA GLY A 20 7.23 -3.22 -18.65
C GLY A 20 7.02 -1.72 -18.37
N ALA A 21 6.37 -1.33 -17.30
CA ALA A 21 6.25 0.08 -16.90
C ALA A 21 7.64 0.72 -16.69
N THR A 22 8.59 -0.01 -16.15
CA THR A 22 9.98 0.47 -15.95
C THR A 22 10.64 0.91 -17.25
N GLN A 23 10.53 0.10 -18.30
CA GLN A 23 11.09 0.44 -19.64
C GLN A 23 10.32 1.60 -20.28
N GLY A 24 8.99 1.57 -20.19
CA GLY A 24 8.14 2.63 -20.72
C GLY A 24 8.40 3.97 -20.04
N LEU A 25 8.49 3.98 -18.71
CA LEU A 25 8.77 5.20 -17.93
C LEU A 25 10.18 5.73 -18.22
N PHE A 26 11.19 4.84 -18.35
CA PHE A 26 12.52 5.28 -18.74
C PHE A 26 12.50 6.03 -20.09
N ALA A 27 11.79 5.50 -21.07
CA ALA A 27 11.67 6.13 -22.38
C ALA A 27 10.94 7.48 -22.30
N VAL A 28 9.82 7.54 -21.58
CA VAL A 28 9.04 8.79 -21.41
C VAL A 28 9.84 9.85 -20.67
N GLU A 29 10.46 9.49 -19.55
CA GLU A 29 11.23 10.43 -18.72
C GLU A 29 12.48 10.94 -19.45
N SER A 30 13.12 10.07 -20.26
CA SER A 30 14.22 10.50 -21.15
C SER A 30 13.73 11.49 -22.19
N ALA A 31 12.59 11.24 -22.84
CA ALA A 31 12.00 12.15 -23.81
C ALA A 31 11.59 13.50 -23.19
N VAL A 32 11.09 13.49 -21.94
CA VAL A 32 10.78 14.71 -21.19
C VAL A 32 12.06 15.54 -20.91
N ASN A 33 13.17 14.88 -20.56
CA ASN A 33 14.44 15.56 -20.37
C ASN A 33 14.97 16.18 -21.67
N GLU A 34 14.90 15.42 -22.78
CA GLU A 34 15.29 15.96 -24.10
C GLU A 34 14.40 17.13 -24.55
N LEU A 35 13.12 17.06 -24.26
CA LEU A 35 12.18 18.15 -24.54
C LEU A 35 12.51 19.39 -23.70
N ALA A 36 12.80 19.23 -22.41
CA ALA A 36 13.22 20.30 -21.53
C ALA A 36 14.48 21.00 -22.07
N ASP A 37 15.48 20.22 -22.50
CA ASP A 37 16.71 20.75 -23.09
C ASP A 37 16.43 21.57 -24.38
N LYS A 38 15.63 21.03 -25.30
CA LYS A 38 15.24 21.73 -26.53
C LYS A 38 14.43 22.99 -26.29
N LEU A 39 13.65 23.04 -25.21
CA LEU A 39 12.87 24.22 -24.82
C LEU A 39 13.67 25.18 -23.92
N HIS A 40 14.90 24.85 -23.58
CA HIS A 40 15.72 25.57 -22.60
C HIS A 40 14.99 25.78 -21.26
N MET A 41 14.26 24.76 -20.84
CA MET A 41 13.54 24.71 -19.57
C MET A 41 14.25 23.81 -18.57
N ASP A 42 14.09 24.12 -17.28
CA ASP A 42 14.49 23.21 -16.22
C ASP A 42 13.62 21.93 -16.25
N PRO A 43 14.23 20.73 -16.21
CA PRO A 43 13.49 19.46 -16.14
C PRO A 43 12.53 19.35 -14.95
N PHE A 44 12.79 20.04 -13.85
CA PHE A 44 11.84 20.16 -12.76
C PHE A 44 10.62 20.98 -13.19
N GLU A 45 10.83 22.15 -13.79
CA GLU A 45 9.74 23.05 -14.14
C GLU A 45 8.79 22.45 -15.18
N ILE A 46 9.33 21.75 -16.21
CA ILE A 46 8.48 21.12 -17.22
C ILE A 46 7.59 20.05 -16.60
N ARG A 47 8.12 19.27 -15.64
CA ARG A 47 7.34 18.28 -14.89
C ARG A 47 6.30 18.95 -14.02
N PHE A 48 6.70 19.92 -13.21
CA PHE A 48 5.80 20.61 -12.28
C PHE A 48 4.59 21.28 -12.97
N LYS A 49 4.79 21.75 -14.23
CA LYS A 49 3.71 22.32 -15.04
C LYS A 49 2.75 21.27 -15.61
N ASN A 50 3.19 20.02 -15.75
CA ASN A 50 2.45 18.98 -16.48
C ASN A 50 1.98 17.82 -15.60
N ILE A 51 2.25 17.85 -14.30
CA ILE A 51 1.77 16.79 -13.39
C ILE A 51 0.26 16.84 -13.21
N VAL A 52 -0.30 15.66 -12.97
CA VAL A 52 -1.68 15.51 -12.50
C VAL A 52 -1.78 15.97 -11.05
N LYS A 53 -2.92 16.55 -10.70
CA LYS A 53 -3.24 17.04 -9.35
C LYS A 53 -4.49 16.35 -8.82
N GLU A 54 -4.73 16.51 -7.53
CA GLU A 54 -5.99 16.11 -6.92
C GLU A 54 -7.16 16.83 -7.60
N GLY A 55 -8.20 16.08 -7.94
CA GLY A 55 -9.36 16.57 -8.68
C GLY A 55 -9.25 16.46 -10.20
N ASP A 56 -8.07 16.24 -10.77
CA ASP A 56 -7.90 16.10 -12.21
C ASP A 56 -8.48 14.77 -12.71
N VAL A 57 -9.05 14.82 -13.91
CA VAL A 57 -9.48 13.62 -14.64
C VAL A 57 -8.27 13.00 -15.34
N MET A 58 -8.10 11.70 -15.18
CA MET A 58 -7.03 10.93 -15.80
C MET A 58 -7.55 10.10 -16.98
N PRO A 59 -7.48 10.61 -18.24
CA PRO A 59 -8.08 9.94 -19.39
C PRO A 59 -7.49 8.54 -19.65
N ALA A 60 -6.19 8.36 -19.45
CA ALA A 60 -5.51 7.07 -19.59
C ALA A 60 -5.87 6.07 -18.49
N TYR A 61 -6.56 6.52 -17.45
CA TYR A 61 -7.03 5.72 -16.30
C TYR A 61 -8.56 5.64 -16.29
N TYR A 62 -9.13 5.30 -17.44
CA TYR A 62 -10.59 5.14 -17.64
C TYR A 62 -11.42 6.38 -17.31
N GLY A 63 -10.82 7.58 -17.37
CA GLY A 63 -11.50 8.83 -17.03
C GLY A 63 -11.79 9.00 -15.53
N GLN A 64 -11.10 8.28 -14.67
CA GLN A 64 -11.26 8.41 -13.22
C GLN A 64 -10.72 9.75 -12.73
N VAL A 65 -11.38 10.30 -11.72
CA VAL A 65 -10.91 11.47 -10.99
C VAL A 65 -9.80 11.04 -10.02
N ASN A 66 -8.71 11.78 -10.00
CA ASN A 66 -7.62 11.58 -9.05
C ASN A 66 -8.03 12.14 -7.68
N THR A 67 -8.47 11.27 -6.79
CA THR A 67 -9.04 11.67 -5.49
C THR A 67 -8.00 11.91 -4.40
N SER A 68 -6.74 11.52 -4.65
CA SER A 68 -5.63 11.72 -3.72
C SER A 68 -4.34 11.85 -4.50
N CYS A 69 -3.67 12.97 -4.40
CA CYS A 69 -2.40 13.23 -5.08
C CYS A 69 -1.55 14.24 -4.31
N ALA A 70 -0.29 13.88 -4.10
CA ALA A 70 0.71 14.74 -3.48
C ALA A 70 1.95 14.89 -4.39
N LEU A 71 1.80 14.68 -5.70
CA LEU A 71 2.92 14.63 -6.63
C LEU A 71 3.67 15.95 -6.72
N ASP A 72 2.98 17.08 -6.62
CA ASP A 72 3.55 18.42 -6.49
C ASP A 72 4.46 18.55 -5.27
N ARG A 73 3.96 18.16 -4.10
CA ARG A 73 4.74 18.16 -2.85
C ARG A 73 5.91 17.17 -2.89
N CYS A 74 5.75 16.03 -3.55
CA CYS A 74 6.84 15.08 -3.76
C CYS A 74 7.95 15.68 -4.62
N LEU A 75 7.60 16.38 -5.72
CA LEU A 75 8.57 17.06 -6.57
C LEU A 75 9.32 18.14 -5.81
N GLU A 76 8.63 19.01 -5.08
CA GLU A 76 9.24 20.06 -4.27
C GLU A 76 10.16 19.47 -3.19
N LYS A 77 9.73 18.41 -2.52
CA LYS A 77 10.54 17.75 -1.48
C LYS A 77 11.80 17.13 -2.05
N VAL A 78 11.72 16.43 -3.17
CA VAL A 78 12.89 15.85 -3.85
C VAL A 78 13.83 16.94 -4.35
N LYS A 79 13.29 18.04 -4.89
CA LYS A 79 14.07 19.21 -5.30
C LYS A 79 14.91 19.77 -4.13
N GLU A 80 14.27 19.94 -2.96
CA GLU A 80 14.91 20.39 -1.73
C GLU A 80 15.99 19.41 -1.26
N MET A 81 15.65 18.11 -1.14
CA MET A 81 16.54 17.07 -0.61
C MET A 81 17.81 16.92 -1.43
N ILE A 82 17.71 16.92 -2.77
CA ILE A 82 18.90 16.80 -3.63
C ILE A 82 19.64 18.12 -3.79
N LYS A 83 19.08 19.23 -3.31
CA LYS A 83 19.60 20.60 -3.50
C LYS A 83 19.71 20.97 -4.99
N TRP A 84 18.61 20.79 -5.70
CA TRP A 84 18.54 20.93 -7.15
C TRP A 84 19.08 22.27 -7.64
N ASP A 85 18.60 23.38 -7.10
CA ASP A 85 18.96 24.73 -7.52
C ASP A 85 20.46 25.07 -7.36
N GLU A 86 21.15 24.35 -6.45
CA GLU A 86 22.59 24.51 -6.24
C GLU A 86 23.43 23.63 -7.17
N LYS A 87 22.87 22.52 -7.64
CA LYS A 87 23.63 21.45 -8.31
C LYS A 87 23.31 21.30 -9.78
N TYR A 88 22.10 21.69 -10.22
CA TYR A 88 21.68 21.57 -11.61
C TYR A 88 22.27 22.69 -12.49
N PRO A 89 22.65 22.43 -13.74
CA PRO A 89 22.66 21.12 -14.40
C PRO A 89 23.89 20.28 -14.03
N MET A 90 24.98 20.91 -13.65
CA MET A 90 26.27 20.25 -13.43
C MET A 90 27.16 21.07 -12.51
N ARG A 91 27.97 20.39 -11.71
CA ARG A 91 29.02 21.00 -10.92
C ARG A 91 30.39 20.37 -11.27
N LYS A 92 31.32 21.19 -11.77
CA LYS A 92 32.69 20.75 -12.02
C LYS A 92 33.39 20.47 -10.67
N ILE A 93 34.01 19.29 -10.53
CA ILE A 93 34.72 18.86 -9.32
C ILE A 93 36.24 18.99 -9.52
N SER A 94 36.70 18.60 -10.71
CA SER A 94 38.11 18.72 -11.13
C SER A 94 38.16 18.85 -12.65
N ASP A 95 39.35 18.83 -13.22
CA ASP A 95 39.52 18.89 -14.68
C ASP A 95 38.99 17.61 -15.40
N THR A 96 38.93 16.50 -14.68
CA THR A 96 38.46 15.21 -15.19
C THR A 96 37.19 14.69 -14.55
N LYS A 97 36.52 15.48 -13.66
CA LYS A 97 35.34 15.02 -12.95
C LYS A 97 34.28 16.08 -12.83
N ALA A 98 33.05 15.69 -13.07
CA ALA A 98 31.87 16.51 -12.87
C ALA A 98 30.75 15.72 -12.21
N ARG A 99 29.92 16.41 -11.41
CA ARG A 99 28.69 15.86 -10.82
C ARG A 99 27.49 16.41 -11.55
N PHE A 100 26.57 15.53 -11.81
CA PHE A 100 25.31 15.82 -12.47
C PHE A 100 24.18 15.40 -11.57
N VAL A 101 23.08 16.11 -11.62
CA VAL A 101 21.83 15.72 -10.97
C VAL A 101 20.75 15.50 -12.02
N GLY A 102 19.92 14.50 -11.78
CA GLY A 102 18.78 14.18 -12.61
C GLY A 102 17.59 13.77 -11.78
N MET A 103 16.38 13.90 -12.33
CA MET A 103 15.15 13.43 -11.71
C MET A 103 14.25 12.74 -12.74
N GLY A 104 13.39 11.89 -12.22
CA GLY A 104 12.35 11.21 -12.97
C GLY A 104 11.15 10.95 -12.09
N MET A 105 10.01 10.70 -12.74
CA MET A 105 8.75 10.36 -12.10
C MET A 105 8.28 9.00 -12.54
N ALA A 106 7.52 8.34 -11.68
CA ALA A 106 6.91 7.07 -12.01
C ALA A 106 5.48 7.00 -11.46
N MET A 107 4.66 6.23 -12.15
CA MET A 107 3.31 5.87 -11.73
C MET A 107 3.00 4.45 -12.20
N GLN A 108 2.33 3.69 -11.36
CA GLN A 108 1.79 2.39 -11.73
C GLN A 108 0.52 2.15 -10.91
N GLY A 109 -0.48 1.46 -11.47
CA GLY A 109 -1.68 1.09 -10.74
C GLY A 109 -1.41 0.09 -9.61
N SER A 110 -2.25 0.11 -8.59
CA SER A 110 -2.24 -0.85 -7.48
C SER A 110 -3.36 -1.87 -7.66
N GLY A 111 -2.98 -3.09 -8.01
CA GLY A 111 -3.90 -4.16 -8.37
C GLY A 111 -4.46 -4.03 -9.79
N ILE A 112 -5.11 -5.09 -10.25
CA ILE A 112 -5.83 -5.13 -11.53
C ILE A 112 -7.31 -5.00 -11.23
N SER A 113 -7.91 -3.90 -11.69
CA SER A 113 -9.33 -3.58 -11.46
C SER A 113 -10.25 -4.74 -11.87
N GLY A 114 -11.09 -5.17 -10.95
CA GLY A 114 -12.08 -6.24 -11.18
C GLY A 114 -11.53 -7.66 -11.35
N VAL A 115 -10.21 -7.84 -11.16
CA VAL A 115 -9.52 -9.13 -11.35
C VAL A 115 -8.88 -9.62 -10.06
N ASP A 116 -8.12 -8.74 -9.39
CA ASP A 116 -7.42 -9.13 -8.17
C ASP A 116 -8.39 -9.33 -7.00
N VAL A 117 -8.20 -10.43 -6.30
CA VAL A 117 -8.99 -10.85 -5.16
C VAL A 117 -8.07 -11.07 -3.97
N GLY A 118 -8.40 -10.50 -2.84
CA GLY A 118 -7.74 -10.76 -1.56
C GLY A 118 -8.75 -11.21 -0.52
N SER A 119 -8.38 -12.18 0.28
CA SER A 119 -9.24 -12.68 1.36
C SER A 119 -8.46 -12.80 2.67
N ALA A 120 -9.19 -12.60 3.76
CA ALA A 120 -8.68 -12.77 5.12
C ALA A 120 -9.72 -13.42 6.02
N THR A 121 -9.23 -14.12 7.03
CA THR A 121 -10.04 -14.60 8.15
C THR A 121 -9.44 -14.08 9.44
N LEU A 122 -10.24 -13.41 10.27
CA LEU A 122 -9.87 -12.98 11.62
C LEU A 122 -10.71 -13.75 12.65
N LYS A 123 -10.05 -14.24 13.68
CA LYS A 123 -10.67 -14.98 14.79
C LYS A 123 -10.17 -14.43 16.12
N LEU A 124 -11.09 -14.20 17.06
CA LEU A 124 -10.76 -13.96 18.45
C LEU A 124 -10.62 -15.32 19.17
N ASN A 125 -9.50 -15.53 19.86
CA ASN A 125 -9.22 -16.69 20.67
C ASN A 125 -9.64 -16.44 22.13
N ASP A 126 -9.75 -17.51 22.93
CA ASP A 126 -10.20 -17.47 24.33
C ASP A 126 -9.29 -16.64 25.26
N GLU A 127 -8.03 -16.51 24.92
CA GLU A 127 -7.07 -15.67 25.65
C GLU A 127 -7.19 -14.16 25.35
N GLY A 128 -8.12 -13.75 24.47
CA GLY A 128 -8.28 -12.35 24.09
C GLY A 128 -7.28 -11.87 23.03
N VAL A 129 -6.58 -12.78 22.37
CA VAL A 129 -5.69 -12.51 21.24
C VAL A 129 -6.31 -12.97 19.92
N TYR A 130 -5.76 -12.54 18.80
CA TYR A 130 -6.33 -12.79 17.50
C TYR A 130 -5.47 -13.72 16.65
N THR A 131 -6.13 -14.52 15.82
CA THR A 131 -5.50 -15.24 14.73
C THR A 131 -5.99 -14.67 13.41
N MET A 132 -5.07 -14.35 12.53
CA MET A 132 -5.35 -13.85 11.18
C MET A 132 -4.80 -14.82 10.15
N ASN A 133 -5.68 -15.39 9.32
CA ASN A 133 -5.29 -16.20 8.17
C ASN A 133 -5.45 -15.36 6.89
N ILE A 134 -4.41 -15.31 6.07
CA ILE A 134 -4.36 -14.57 4.81
C ILE A 134 -3.89 -15.47 3.68
N GLY A 135 -4.38 -15.25 2.47
CA GLY A 135 -3.91 -15.94 1.27
C GLY A 135 -2.65 -15.30 0.67
N ALA A 136 -2.36 -14.05 1.02
CA ALA A 136 -1.19 -13.34 0.54
C ALA A 136 0.11 -13.95 1.05
N ALA A 137 1.13 -14.00 0.18
CA ALA A 137 2.47 -14.48 0.52
C ALA A 137 3.44 -13.32 0.70
N ASP A 138 4.17 -13.30 1.81
CA ASP A 138 5.26 -12.35 2.01
C ASP A 138 6.49 -12.79 1.19
N MET A 139 6.82 -11.99 0.20
CA MET A 139 8.00 -12.18 -0.66
C MET A 139 9.11 -11.16 -0.38
N GLY A 140 9.15 -10.63 0.85
CA GLY A 140 10.05 -9.55 1.26
C GLY A 140 9.38 -8.16 1.25
N THR A 141 8.06 -8.11 1.10
CA THR A 141 7.26 -6.87 1.10
C THR A 141 6.80 -6.46 2.49
N GLY A 142 6.91 -7.34 3.49
CA GLY A 142 6.42 -7.13 4.86
C GLY A 142 4.89 -7.19 4.96
N CYS A 143 4.22 -7.93 4.06
CA CYS A 143 2.76 -7.94 4.03
C CYS A 143 2.15 -8.49 5.31
N ASP A 144 2.75 -9.50 5.95
CA ASP A 144 2.25 -10.06 7.20
C ASP A 144 2.18 -8.98 8.29
N THR A 145 3.24 -8.18 8.42
CA THR A 145 3.29 -7.06 9.37
C THR A 145 2.29 -5.96 9.02
N ILE A 146 2.24 -5.55 7.74
CA ILE A 146 1.33 -4.47 7.29
C ILE A 146 -0.13 -4.86 7.47
N LEU A 147 -0.50 -6.11 7.15
CA LEU A 147 -1.87 -6.59 7.31
C LEU A 147 -2.26 -6.72 8.78
N ALA A 148 -1.32 -7.13 9.65
CA ALA A 148 -1.53 -7.11 11.10
C ALA A 148 -1.74 -5.67 11.62
N GLN A 149 -0.99 -4.69 11.13
CA GLN A 149 -1.18 -3.28 11.50
C GLN A 149 -2.57 -2.76 11.13
N ILE A 150 -3.08 -3.12 9.93
CA ILE A 150 -4.44 -2.74 9.51
C ILE A 150 -5.50 -3.32 10.46
N ALA A 151 -5.37 -4.59 10.85
CA ALA A 151 -6.30 -5.22 11.79
C ALA A 151 -6.18 -4.59 13.19
N ALA A 152 -4.96 -4.36 13.67
CA ALA A 152 -4.68 -3.78 14.98
C ALA A 152 -5.26 -2.38 15.14
N GLU A 153 -5.16 -1.54 14.11
CA GLU A 153 -5.74 -0.19 14.09
C GLU A 153 -7.26 -0.23 14.30
N VAL A 154 -7.96 -1.13 13.62
CA VAL A 154 -9.43 -1.26 13.75
C VAL A 154 -9.84 -1.88 15.08
N LEU A 155 -9.07 -2.86 15.57
CA LEU A 155 -9.35 -3.60 16.80
C LEU A 155 -8.81 -2.90 18.05
N GLU A 156 -8.10 -1.77 17.90
CA GLU A 156 -7.47 -1.01 18.98
C GLU A 156 -6.56 -1.88 19.89
N CYS A 157 -5.77 -2.76 19.26
CA CYS A 157 -4.87 -3.69 19.96
C CYS A 157 -3.42 -3.54 19.46
N SER A 158 -2.48 -4.24 20.11
CA SER A 158 -1.11 -4.34 19.61
C SER A 158 -1.03 -5.29 18.41
N THR A 159 -0.09 -5.07 17.52
CA THR A 159 0.27 -6.05 16.49
C THR A 159 0.79 -7.36 17.09
N ASP A 160 1.33 -7.32 18.30
CA ASP A 160 1.80 -8.51 19.03
C ASP A 160 0.64 -9.41 19.51
N ASP A 161 -0.59 -8.86 19.56
CA ASP A 161 -1.79 -9.62 19.90
C ASP A 161 -2.38 -10.37 18.69
N ILE A 162 -1.77 -10.22 17.50
CA ILE A 162 -2.27 -10.82 16.25
C ILE A 162 -1.25 -11.83 15.72
N SER A 163 -1.57 -13.11 15.79
CA SER A 163 -0.79 -14.17 15.15
C SER A 163 -1.21 -14.29 13.67
N VAL A 164 -0.26 -14.07 12.76
CA VAL A 164 -0.52 -14.14 11.32
C VAL A 164 -0.09 -15.48 10.76
N PHE A 165 -0.96 -16.11 9.98
CA PHE A 165 -0.69 -17.31 9.19
C PHE A 165 -0.99 -17.00 7.73
N GLY A 166 0.04 -17.01 6.89
CA GLY A 166 -0.08 -16.68 5.46
C GLY A 166 0.38 -17.80 4.55
N ALA A 167 -0.12 -17.80 3.33
CA ALA A 167 0.36 -18.63 2.23
C ALA A 167 0.33 -20.16 2.45
N ASP A 168 -0.52 -20.66 3.34
CA ASP A 168 -0.79 -22.08 3.53
C ASP A 168 -2.06 -22.46 2.77
N THR A 169 -1.93 -23.22 1.69
CA THR A 169 -3.05 -23.57 0.81
C THR A 169 -4.09 -24.48 1.45
N ASP A 170 -3.79 -25.10 2.58
CA ASP A 170 -4.74 -25.95 3.28
C ASP A 170 -5.70 -25.17 4.19
N ILE A 171 -5.26 -24.02 4.70
CA ILE A 171 -6.03 -23.24 5.68
C ILE A 171 -6.29 -21.79 5.27
N SER A 172 -5.46 -21.20 4.39
CA SER A 172 -5.61 -19.82 3.97
C SER A 172 -6.81 -19.62 3.04
N PRO A 173 -7.56 -18.54 3.20
CA PRO A 173 -8.62 -18.20 2.26
C PRO A 173 -8.01 -17.82 0.90
N TYR A 174 -8.82 -17.84 -0.15
CA TYR A 174 -8.35 -17.59 -1.51
C TYR A 174 -7.79 -16.17 -1.67
N ASP A 175 -6.65 -16.09 -2.31
CA ASP A 175 -6.01 -14.86 -2.77
C ASP A 175 -5.46 -15.09 -4.18
N SER A 176 -5.58 -14.11 -5.06
CA SER A 176 -5.13 -14.25 -6.45
C SER A 176 -3.62 -14.23 -6.61
N GLY A 177 -2.90 -13.81 -5.58
CA GLY A 177 -1.44 -13.75 -5.51
C GLY A 177 -0.90 -12.35 -5.27
N SER A 178 0.29 -12.29 -4.67
CA SER A 178 0.99 -11.04 -4.36
C SER A 178 1.69 -10.47 -5.60
N TYR A 179 0.93 -10.02 -6.60
CA TYR A 179 1.42 -9.41 -7.84
C TYR A 179 0.69 -8.08 -8.13
N ALA A 180 1.09 -7.37 -9.17
CA ALA A 180 0.48 -6.11 -9.62
C ALA A 180 0.33 -5.04 -8.52
N SER A 181 1.12 -5.10 -7.45
CA SER A 181 1.04 -4.18 -6.29
C SER A 181 -0.32 -4.22 -5.58
N SER A 182 -0.96 -5.39 -5.51
CA SER A 182 -2.33 -5.54 -5.01
C SER A 182 -2.42 -5.79 -3.51
N THR A 183 -1.45 -6.45 -2.89
CA THR A 183 -1.59 -7.02 -1.54
C THR A 183 -2.06 -6.02 -0.49
N THR A 184 -1.34 -4.92 -0.28
CA THR A 184 -1.73 -3.92 0.74
C THR A 184 -3.09 -3.29 0.43
N TYR A 185 -3.38 -3.04 -0.84
CA TYR A 185 -4.60 -2.38 -1.26
C TYR A 185 -5.81 -3.32 -1.26
N VAL A 186 -5.70 -4.51 -1.87
CA VAL A 186 -6.81 -5.44 -2.05
C VAL A 186 -7.00 -6.34 -0.83
N THR A 187 -5.94 -7.07 -0.42
CA THR A 187 -6.00 -7.94 0.76
C THR A 187 -6.10 -7.13 2.04
N GLY A 188 -5.43 -5.95 2.11
CA GLY A 188 -5.58 -5.03 3.24
C GLY A 188 -7.02 -4.56 3.45
N LYS A 189 -7.78 -4.32 2.36
CA LYS A 189 -9.21 -3.99 2.47
C LYS A 189 -10.06 -5.17 2.94
N ALA A 190 -9.71 -6.39 2.56
CA ALA A 190 -10.37 -7.59 3.10
C ALA A 190 -10.11 -7.72 4.61
N VAL A 191 -8.89 -7.47 5.06
CA VAL A 191 -8.51 -7.47 6.48
C VAL A 191 -9.26 -6.38 7.25
N GLU A 192 -9.30 -5.15 6.74
CA GLU A 192 -10.06 -4.06 7.34
C GLU A 192 -11.54 -4.41 7.51
N ASN A 193 -12.16 -4.95 6.46
CA ASN A 193 -13.56 -5.39 6.50
C ASN A 193 -13.77 -6.52 7.54
N CYS A 194 -12.86 -7.49 7.63
CA CYS A 194 -12.89 -8.53 8.66
C CYS A 194 -12.82 -7.94 10.06
N ALA A 195 -11.91 -7.00 10.29
CA ALA A 195 -11.70 -6.37 11.59
C ALA A 195 -12.91 -5.54 12.02
N LEU A 196 -13.49 -4.75 11.11
CA LEU A 196 -14.69 -3.96 11.36
C LEU A 196 -15.89 -4.85 11.71
N GLU A 197 -16.09 -5.95 10.99
CA GLU A 197 -17.17 -6.88 11.28
C GLU A 197 -16.93 -7.64 12.59
N LEU A 198 -15.69 -8.07 12.85
CA LEU A 198 -15.33 -8.75 14.11
C LEU A 198 -15.54 -7.82 15.31
N ARG A 199 -15.08 -6.56 15.23
CA ARG A 199 -15.33 -5.52 16.24
C ARG A 199 -16.83 -5.36 16.49
N SER A 200 -17.63 -5.26 15.44
CA SER A 200 -19.09 -5.15 15.56
C SER A 200 -19.74 -6.36 16.26
N ARG A 201 -19.21 -7.57 16.04
CA ARG A 201 -19.68 -8.77 16.73
C ARG A 201 -19.23 -8.81 18.21
N ILE A 202 -18.01 -8.37 18.51
CA ILE A 202 -17.50 -8.21 19.88
C ILE A 202 -18.38 -7.23 20.67
N GLU A 203 -18.63 -6.06 20.11
CA GLU A 203 -19.51 -5.03 20.71
C GLU A 203 -20.93 -5.58 20.97
N LYS A 204 -21.49 -6.29 19.98
CA LYS A 204 -22.83 -6.89 20.10
C LYS A 204 -22.91 -7.94 21.21
N LEU A 205 -21.92 -8.82 21.30
CA LEU A 205 -21.90 -9.84 22.35
C LEU A 205 -21.61 -9.21 23.72
N GLY A 206 -20.71 -8.25 23.80
CA GLY A 206 -20.43 -7.49 25.02
C GLY A 206 -21.67 -6.76 25.54
N ALA A 207 -22.39 -6.07 24.67
CA ALA A 207 -23.67 -5.42 25.03
C ALA A 207 -24.70 -6.42 25.57
N LYS A 208 -24.83 -7.59 24.92
CA LYS A 208 -25.71 -8.68 25.35
C LYS A 208 -25.31 -9.19 26.76
N LEU A 209 -24.02 -9.35 27.04
CA LEU A 209 -23.52 -9.81 28.34
C LEU A 209 -23.74 -8.78 29.45
N ILE A 210 -23.62 -7.50 29.13
CA ILE A 210 -23.92 -6.39 30.05
C ILE A 210 -25.43 -6.24 30.26
N GLY A 211 -26.24 -6.53 29.24
CA GLY A 211 -27.70 -6.34 29.27
C GLY A 211 -28.15 -4.99 28.72
N CYS A 212 -27.38 -4.34 27.85
CA CYS A 212 -27.68 -3.05 27.25
C CYS A 212 -27.78 -3.15 25.70
N ASP A 213 -28.17 -2.06 25.05
CA ASP A 213 -28.20 -2.00 23.58
C ASP A 213 -26.78 -1.82 23.00
N LYS A 214 -26.55 -2.36 21.79
CA LYS A 214 -25.27 -2.20 21.09
C LYS A 214 -24.92 -0.72 20.84
N SER A 215 -25.90 0.14 20.66
CA SER A 215 -25.68 1.59 20.45
C SER A 215 -25.19 2.33 21.68
N GLU A 216 -25.27 1.70 22.86
CA GLU A 216 -24.84 2.25 24.13
C GLU A 216 -23.42 1.84 24.54
N VAL A 217 -22.75 1.00 23.74
CA VAL A 217 -21.42 0.49 24.10
C VAL A 217 -20.30 1.02 23.22
N THR A 218 -19.11 1.06 23.80
CA THR A 218 -17.83 1.31 23.13
C THR A 218 -16.88 0.15 23.38
N PHE A 219 -15.98 -0.11 22.44
CA PHE A 219 -14.90 -1.08 22.56
C PHE A 219 -13.56 -0.35 22.47
N ASP A 220 -12.67 -0.61 23.43
CA ASP A 220 -11.36 0.04 23.57
C ASP A 220 -10.18 -0.91 23.34
N GLY A 221 -10.42 -2.04 22.68
CA GLY A 221 -9.41 -3.08 22.42
C GLY A 221 -9.28 -4.10 23.57
N SER A 222 -9.66 -3.77 24.78
CA SER A 222 -9.52 -4.64 25.96
C SER A 222 -10.86 -5.03 26.59
N CYS A 223 -11.84 -4.18 26.50
CA CYS A 223 -13.18 -4.41 27.06
C CYS A 223 -14.27 -3.70 26.23
N VAL A 224 -15.49 -4.19 26.35
CA VAL A 224 -16.70 -3.49 25.93
C VAL A 224 -17.32 -2.84 27.16
N ARG A 225 -17.56 -1.53 27.06
CA ARG A 225 -18.10 -0.69 28.15
C ARG A 225 -19.42 -0.05 27.72
N CYS A 226 -20.39 -0.08 28.62
CA CYS A 226 -21.65 0.64 28.45
C CYS A 226 -21.47 2.11 28.87
N GLU A 227 -21.77 3.03 27.96
CA GLU A 227 -21.59 4.49 28.15
C GLU A 227 -22.92 5.23 28.44
N ALA A 228 -24.05 4.51 28.42
CA ALA A 228 -25.36 5.11 28.58
C ALA A 228 -26.36 4.16 29.24
N GLY A 229 -27.56 4.67 29.56
CA GLY A 229 -28.66 3.84 30.05
C GLY A 229 -28.50 3.36 31.48
N GLU A 230 -29.25 2.30 31.85
CA GLU A 230 -29.33 1.73 33.21
C GLU A 230 -27.99 1.06 33.60
N HIS A 231 -27.23 0.57 32.62
CA HIS A 231 -25.97 -0.13 32.85
C HIS A 231 -24.74 0.75 32.60
N ASN A 232 -24.87 2.07 32.59
CA ASN A 232 -23.77 2.98 32.39
C ASN A 232 -22.60 2.71 33.36
N GLY A 233 -21.39 2.56 32.77
CA GLY A 233 -20.15 2.22 33.48
C GLY A 233 -19.88 0.72 33.66
N ALA A 234 -20.86 -0.15 33.35
CA ALA A 234 -20.62 -1.59 33.33
C ALA A 234 -19.71 -1.97 32.16
N SER A 235 -18.83 -2.95 32.38
CA SER A 235 -17.91 -3.43 31.33
C SER A 235 -17.71 -4.93 31.42
N VAL A 236 -17.36 -5.52 30.30
CA VAL A 236 -17.00 -6.94 30.16
C VAL A 236 -15.68 -7.04 29.40
N SER A 237 -14.77 -7.88 29.88
CA SER A 237 -13.45 -8.04 29.27
C SER A 237 -13.51 -8.79 27.95
N LEU A 238 -12.52 -8.56 27.10
CA LEU A 238 -12.40 -9.28 25.82
C LEU A 238 -12.28 -10.80 26.02
N CYS A 239 -11.56 -11.24 27.06
CA CYS A 239 -11.45 -12.67 27.43
C CYS A 239 -12.80 -13.28 27.83
N ASP A 240 -13.61 -12.56 28.62
CA ASP A 240 -14.94 -13.03 29.01
C ASP A 240 -15.87 -13.12 27.80
N ILE A 241 -15.80 -12.12 26.88
CA ILE A 241 -16.55 -12.13 25.63
C ILE A 241 -16.13 -13.32 24.75
N ALA A 242 -14.82 -13.56 24.62
CA ALA A 242 -14.28 -14.67 23.85
C ALA A 242 -14.76 -16.02 24.42
N THR A 243 -14.64 -16.20 25.74
CA THR A 243 -15.10 -17.42 26.45
C THR A 243 -16.61 -17.62 26.28
N ALA A 244 -17.41 -16.57 26.43
CA ALA A 244 -18.85 -16.63 26.24
C ALA A 244 -19.25 -17.05 24.82
N SER A 245 -18.50 -16.59 23.81
CA SER A 245 -18.73 -16.95 22.41
C SER A 245 -18.51 -18.44 22.12
N MET A 246 -17.64 -19.10 22.86
CA MET A 246 -17.29 -20.50 22.67
C MET A 246 -18.20 -21.46 23.46
N CYS A 247 -18.73 -21.01 24.59
CA CYS A 247 -19.50 -21.84 25.54
C CYS A 247 -21.02 -21.71 25.36
N GLY A 248 -21.52 -20.80 24.53
CA GLY A 248 -22.93 -20.53 24.32
C GLY A 248 -23.47 -21.01 22.97
N ASN A 249 -24.74 -20.70 22.71
CA ASN A 249 -25.36 -20.87 21.40
C ASN A 249 -24.99 -19.73 20.43
N ASP A 250 -24.13 -18.83 20.83
CA ASP A 250 -23.62 -17.76 19.98
C ASP A 250 -22.52 -18.29 19.05
N MET A 251 -22.41 -17.68 17.87
CA MET A 251 -21.39 -18.09 16.89
C MET A 251 -20.01 -17.67 17.38
N ALA A 252 -19.01 -18.55 17.18
CA ALA A 252 -17.62 -18.19 17.38
C ALA A 252 -17.27 -16.85 16.71
N LEU A 253 -16.49 -16.03 17.41
CA LEU A 253 -16.06 -14.72 16.92
C LEU A 253 -14.96 -14.89 15.85
N SER A 254 -15.39 -15.33 14.68
CA SER A 254 -14.57 -15.53 13.49
C SER A 254 -15.27 -14.93 12.28
N VAL A 255 -14.53 -14.18 11.47
CA VAL A 255 -15.03 -13.51 10.28
C VAL A 255 -14.09 -13.79 9.12
N THR A 256 -14.66 -14.15 7.98
CA THR A 256 -13.95 -14.24 6.70
C THR A 256 -14.53 -13.23 5.74
N ASN A 257 -13.67 -12.45 5.09
CA ASN A 257 -14.08 -11.49 4.07
C ASN A 257 -13.20 -11.62 2.84
N THR A 258 -13.81 -11.38 1.70
CA THR A 258 -13.15 -11.32 0.38
C THR A 258 -13.40 -9.96 -0.23
N HIS A 259 -12.36 -9.34 -0.77
CA HIS A 259 -12.46 -8.06 -1.45
C HIS A 259 -11.88 -8.14 -2.86
N THR A 260 -12.56 -7.48 -3.79
CA THR A 260 -12.09 -7.22 -5.16
C THR A 260 -12.24 -5.73 -5.43
N SER A 261 -11.17 -5.06 -5.83
CA SER A 261 -11.27 -3.64 -6.10
C SER A 261 -11.84 -3.34 -7.47
N PRO A 262 -12.83 -2.45 -7.59
CA PRO A 262 -13.35 -2.00 -8.87
C PRO A 262 -12.43 -1.01 -9.57
N ILE A 263 -11.42 -0.48 -8.89
CA ILE A 263 -10.46 0.51 -9.40
C ILE A 263 -9.03 0.08 -9.11
N SER A 264 -8.09 0.63 -9.87
CA SER A 264 -6.64 0.45 -9.66
C SER A 264 -6.03 1.82 -9.36
N PRO A 265 -5.95 2.24 -8.09
CA PRO A 265 -5.45 3.56 -7.74
C PRO A 265 -3.97 3.70 -8.12
N PRO A 266 -3.57 4.86 -8.70
CA PRO A 266 -2.21 5.10 -9.12
C PRO A 266 -1.35 5.66 -7.97
N PRO A 267 -0.39 4.93 -7.42
CA PRO A 267 0.66 5.52 -6.60
C PRO A 267 1.63 6.30 -7.49
N PHE A 268 2.09 7.42 -6.99
CA PHE A 268 3.06 8.28 -7.66
C PHE A 268 4.38 8.27 -6.92
N MET A 269 5.48 8.37 -7.67
CA MET A 269 6.82 8.46 -7.13
C MET A 269 7.64 9.50 -7.88
N VAL A 270 8.49 10.21 -7.15
CA VAL A 270 9.54 11.06 -7.71
C VAL A 270 10.87 10.55 -7.19
N GLY A 271 11.82 10.36 -8.09
CA GLY A 271 13.18 9.99 -7.76
C GLY A 271 14.18 11.00 -8.31
N ALA A 272 15.27 11.21 -7.60
CA ALA A 272 16.40 11.97 -8.08
C ALA A 272 17.71 11.26 -7.76
N ALA A 273 18.73 11.53 -8.57
CA ALA A 273 20.06 10.96 -8.40
C ALA A 273 21.15 12.01 -8.66
N GLU A 274 22.21 11.97 -7.87
CA GLU A 274 23.45 12.66 -8.15
C GLU A 274 24.49 11.64 -8.63
N VAL A 275 25.17 11.94 -9.73
CA VAL A 275 26.16 11.05 -10.34
C VAL A 275 27.45 11.83 -10.56
N GLU A 276 28.59 11.27 -10.14
CA GLU A 276 29.90 11.77 -10.50
C GLU A 276 30.43 11.01 -11.72
N VAL A 277 30.84 11.74 -12.74
CA VAL A 277 31.32 11.17 -14.01
C VAL A 277 32.69 11.75 -14.31
N ASP A 278 33.60 10.87 -14.72
CA ASP A 278 34.84 11.24 -15.40
C ASP A 278 34.59 11.18 -16.93
N PRO A 279 34.47 12.33 -17.60
CA PRO A 279 34.18 12.36 -19.03
C PRO A 279 35.36 11.87 -19.92
N VAL A 280 36.55 11.72 -19.36
CA VAL A 280 37.73 11.21 -20.10
C VAL A 280 37.75 9.69 -20.13
N SER A 281 37.55 9.06 -18.97
CA SER A 281 37.55 7.60 -18.83
C SER A 281 36.14 6.97 -18.93
N TYR A 282 35.09 7.79 -18.93
CA TYR A 282 33.67 7.36 -18.83
C TYR A 282 33.35 6.58 -17.56
N THR A 283 34.23 6.62 -16.57
CA THR A 283 33.95 6.02 -15.26
C THR A 283 32.94 6.87 -14.51
N HIS A 284 31.94 6.24 -13.92
CA HIS A 284 30.92 6.91 -13.12
C HIS A 284 30.77 6.25 -11.74
N LEU A 285 30.46 7.08 -10.76
CA LEU A 285 30.08 6.67 -9.41
C LEU A 285 28.68 7.19 -9.12
N ARG A 286 27.81 6.30 -8.67
CA ARG A 286 26.50 6.63 -8.12
C ARG A 286 26.63 6.71 -6.60
N ALA A 287 26.10 7.78 -6.00
CA ALA A 287 25.90 7.79 -4.57
C ALA A 287 24.91 6.69 -4.19
N HIS A 288 25.29 5.84 -3.26
CA HIS A 288 24.37 4.92 -2.61
C HIS A 288 23.78 5.63 -1.38
N GLU A 289 22.51 5.70 -1.34
CA GLU A 289 21.75 5.93 -0.11
C GLU A 289 21.31 4.60 0.48
#